data_ae63dc6b1b9400da93d5b65220228fa9
#
_entry.id   ae63dc6b1b9400da93d5b65220228fa9
#
_cell.length_a   1.000
_cell.length_b   1.000
_cell.length_c   1.000
_cell.angle_alpha   90.00
_cell.angle_beta   90.00
_cell.angle_gamma   90.00
#
_symmetry.space_group_name_H-M   'P 1'
#
loop_
_entity.id
_entity.type
_entity.pdbx_description
1 polymer ?
#
loop_
_entity_poly.entity_id
_entity_poly.type
_entity_poly.pdbx_seq_one_letter_code
_entity_poly.pdbx_strand_id
1 'polypeptide(L)'
;MLEAVKASLDGILIVDMPPEESSSFSIEAEKVGVDIIRLIAPTTSSSRAKKICSQCSGYVYYISVKGITGASNINAEEVKAKVSELRSHTDLPIAIGFGIKDSSSASSVKDVADGVVVGSVFVDLIGEGGNIIEKVESKTKELSEVLS
;
A
#
# COMPACT_ATOMS: atom_id res chain seq x y z
N MET A 1 -2.16 -19.95 -8.10
CA MET A 1 -3.55 -19.51 -7.83
C MET A 1 -4.35 -20.49 -6.98
N LEU A 2 -4.34 -21.80 -7.23
CA LEU A 2 -5.10 -22.78 -6.41
C LEU A 2 -4.76 -22.70 -4.91
N GLU A 3 -3.51 -22.52 -4.53
CA GLU A 3 -3.12 -22.40 -3.12
C GLU A 3 -3.59 -21.06 -2.50
N ALA A 4 -3.67 -19.99 -3.28
CA ALA A 4 -4.23 -18.71 -2.82
C ALA A 4 -5.71 -18.84 -2.46
N VAL A 5 -6.48 -19.54 -3.31
CA VAL A 5 -7.92 -19.82 -3.06
C VAL A 5 -8.09 -20.68 -1.81
N LYS A 6 -7.29 -21.75 -1.65
CA LYS A 6 -7.33 -22.59 -0.45
C LYS A 6 -6.98 -21.84 0.82
N ALA A 7 -6.10 -20.85 0.72
CA ALA A 7 -5.72 -19.98 1.82
C ALA A 7 -6.70 -18.81 2.05
N SER A 8 -7.77 -18.72 1.27
CA SER A 8 -8.77 -17.64 1.33
C SER A 8 -8.14 -16.24 1.22
N LEU A 9 -7.19 -16.09 0.29
CA LEU A 9 -6.58 -14.78 0.02
C LEU A 9 -7.51 -13.93 -0.83
N ASP A 10 -7.75 -12.69 -0.39
CA ASP A 10 -8.53 -11.69 -1.14
C ASP A 10 -7.70 -11.02 -2.23
N GLY A 11 -6.40 -10.85 -2.01
CA GLY A 11 -5.51 -10.19 -2.97
C GLY A 11 -4.04 -10.53 -2.77
N ILE A 12 -3.25 -10.26 -3.81
CA ILE A 12 -1.80 -10.51 -3.83
C ILE A 12 -1.07 -9.26 -4.32
N LEU A 13 -0.01 -8.91 -3.60
CA LEU A 13 0.95 -7.88 -4.00
C LEU A 13 2.28 -8.56 -4.36
N ILE A 14 2.73 -8.38 -5.61
CA ILE A 14 4.02 -8.92 -6.07
C ILE A 14 4.90 -7.74 -6.49
N VAL A 15 5.95 -7.49 -5.69
CA VAL A 15 6.82 -6.31 -5.84
C VAL A 15 7.64 -6.37 -7.13
N ASP A 16 8.20 -7.54 -7.44
CA ASP A 16 9.18 -7.73 -8.53
C ASP A 16 8.56 -8.23 -9.83
N MET A 17 7.24 -8.11 -10.02
CA MET A 17 6.55 -8.50 -11.25
C MET A 17 6.10 -7.25 -12.03
N PRO A 18 6.80 -6.87 -13.10
CA PRO A 18 6.38 -5.76 -13.94
C PRO A 18 5.02 -6.04 -14.61
N PRO A 19 4.22 -4.99 -14.85
CA PRO A 19 2.94 -5.14 -15.56
C PRO A 19 3.04 -5.88 -16.90
N GLU A 20 4.17 -5.72 -17.59
CA GLU A 20 4.44 -6.31 -18.89
C GLU A 20 4.55 -7.84 -18.87
N GLU A 21 4.99 -8.39 -17.74
CA GLU A 21 5.24 -9.83 -17.55
C GLU A 21 4.11 -10.54 -16.80
N SER A 22 3.12 -9.79 -16.32
CA SER A 22 2.12 -10.30 -15.39
C SER A 22 0.81 -10.74 -16.04
N SER A 23 0.67 -10.66 -17.37
CA SER A 23 -0.62 -10.87 -18.04
C SER A 23 -1.24 -12.24 -17.75
N SER A 24 -0.47 -13.32 -17.85
CA SER A 24 -0.97 -14.66 -17.55
C SER A 24 -1.34 -14.85 -16.10
N PHE A 25 -0.54 -14.27 -15.19
CA PHE A 25 -0.81 -14.29 -13.76
C PHE A 25 -2.08 -13.53 -13.40
N SER A 26 -2.29 -12.35 -13.99
CA SER A 26 -3.49 -11.53 -13.75
C SER A 26 -4.76 -12.24 -14.24
N ILE A 27 -4.72 -12.89 -15.41
CA ILE A 27 -5.85 -13.69 -15.92
C ILE A 27 -6.19 -14.84 -14.96
N GLU A 28 -5.20 -15.53 -14.43
CA GLU A 28 -5.44 -16.62 -13.48
C GLU A 28 -5.94 -16.14 -12.11
N ALA A 29 -5.50 -14.95 -11.67
CA ALA A 29 -6.00 -14.33 -10.45
C ALA A 29 -7.48 -13.92 -10.58
N GLU A 30 -7.83 -13.26 -11.69
CA GLU A 30 -9.20 -12.84 -12.00
C GLU A 30 -10.17 -14.03 -12.03
N LYS A 31 -9.78 -15.16 -12.66
CA LYS A 31 -10.61 -16.38 -12.71
C LYS A 31 -10.99 -16.93 -11.34
N VAL A 32 -10.18 -16.69 -10.33
CA VAL A 32 -10.38 -17.20 -8.99
C VAL A 32 -10.78 -16.14 -7.96
N GLY A 33 -11.03 -14.90 -8.42
CA GLY A 33 -11.48 -13.80 -7.59
C GLY A 33 -10.41 -13.28 -6.61
N VAL A 34 -9.13 -13.38 -6.98
CA VAL A 34 -7.99 -12.85 -6.18
C VAL A 34 -7.50 -11.55 -6.80
N ASP A 35 -7.53 -10.47 -6.03
CA ASP A 35 -7.11 -9.16 -6.49
C ASP A 35 -5.59 -9.06 -6.69
N ILE A 36 -5.20 -8.25 -7.68
CA ILE A 36 -3.80 -7.92 -7.95
C ILE A 36 -3.51 -6.49 -7.54
N ILE A 37 -2.80 -6.34 -6.44
CA ILE A 37 -2.36 -5.05 -5.93
C ILE A 37 -1.05 -4.65 -6.62
N ARG A 38 -0.96 -3.42 -7.09
CA ARG A 38 0.21 -2.89 -7.77
C ARG A 38 0.83 -1.72 -7.02
N LEU A 39 2.16 -1.66 -7.08
CA LEU A 39 2.96 -0.60 -6.48
C LEU A 39 3.19 0.55 -7.46
N ILE A 40 3.03 1.78 -6.96
CA ILE A 40 3.40 3.00 -7.67
C ILE A 40 4.36 3.79 -6.78
N ALA A 41 5.52 4.14 -7.35
CA ALA A 41 6.54 4.94 -6.67
C ALA A 41 6.39 6.44 -7.04
N PRO A 42 6.94 7.36 -6.25
CA PRO A 42 6.98 8.79 -6.58
C PRO A 42 7.63 9.09 -7.94
N THR A 43 8.60 8.27 -8.32
CA THR A 43 9.33 8.38 -9.59
C THR A 43 8.59 7.79 -10.79
N THR A 44 7.45 7.14 -10.58
CA THR A 44 6.65 6.55 -11.66
C THR A 44 6.03 7.67 -12.51
N SER A 45 6.33 7.68 -13.81
CA SER A 45 5.75 8.65 -14.75
C SER A 45 4.22 8.48 -14.85
N SER A 46 3.50 9.54 -15.22
CA SER A 46 2.04 9.51 -15.34
C SER A 46 1.55 8.45 -16.34
N SER A 47 2.20 8.33 -17.49
CA SER A 47 1.87 7.30 -18.50
C SER A 47 2.04 5.88 -17.95
N ARG A 48 3.09 5.64 -17.17
CA ARG A 48 3.32 4.34 -16.53
C ARG A 48 2.34 4.10 -15.38
N ALA A 49 2.03 5.12 -14.59
CA ALA A 49 1.02 5.04 -13.53
C ALA A 49 -0.34 4.64 -14.10
N LYS A 50 -0.79 5.28 -15.19
CA LYS A 50 -2.02 4.92 -15.90
C LYS A 50 -2.03 3.45 -16.32
N LYS A 51 -0.91 2.95 -16.89
CA LYS A 51 -0.79 1.55 -17.29
C LYS A 51 -0.84 0.60 -16.09
N ILE A 52 -0.18 0.95 -14.98
CA ILE A 52 -0.22 0.15 -13.75
C ILE A 52 -1.64 0.11 -13.19
N CYS A 53 -2.32 1.26 -13.08
CA CYS A 53 -3.68 1.36 -12.58
C CYS A 53 -4.65 0.49 -13.41
N SER A 54 -4.53 0.47 -14.74
CA SER A 54 -5.40 -0.34 -15.61
C SER A 54 -5.21 -1.87 -15.45
N GLN A 55 -4.19 -2.31 -14.75
CA GLN A 55 -3.88 -3.72 -14.48
C GLN A 55 -3.93 -4.04 -12.98
N CYS A 56 -4.45 -3.12 -12.20
CA CYS A 56 -4.62 -3.26 -10.76
C CYS A 56 -6.07 -3.63 -10.46
N SER A 57 -6.30 -4.43 -9.43
CA SER A 57 -7.60 -4.63 -8.81
C SER A 57 -7.47 -4.56 -7.29
N GLY A 58 -8.57 -4.49 -6.56
CA GLY A 58 -8.56 -4.30 -5.11
C GLY A 58 -8.18 -2.88 -4.73
N TYR A 59 -6.91 -2.54 -4.68
CA TYR A 59 -6.43 -1.19 -4.41
C TYR A 59 -5.06 -0.91 -5.05
N VAL A 60 -4.74 0.37 -5.20
CA VAL A 60 -3.41 0.83 -5.65
C VAL A 60 -2.55 1.12 -4.42
N TYR A 61 -1.34 0.56 -4.38
CA TYR A 61 -0.40 0.82 -3.30
C TYR A 61 0.61 1.91 -3.71
N TYR A 62 0.47 3.10 -3.14
CA TYR A 62 1.40 4.20 -3.38
C TYR A 62 2.50 4.24 -2.32
N ILE A 63 3.76 4.18 -2.75
CA ILE A 63 4.94 4.32 -1.88
C ILE A 63 5.23 5.81 -1.71
N SER A 64 5.06 6.35 -0.50
CA SER A 64 5.11 7.80 -0.25
C SER A 64 6.50 8.40 -0.10
N VAL A 65 7.57 7.62 -0.07
CA VAL A 65 8.94 8.10 0.17
C VAL A 65 9.80 7.98 -1.08
N LYS A 66 10.42 9.08 -1.50
CA LYS A 66 11.58 9.04 -2.40
C LYS A 66 12.73 8.41 -1.61
N GLY A 67 13.06 7.17 -1.95
CA GLY A 67 14.12 6.41 -1.28
C GLY A 67 15.38 7.26 -1.05
N ILE A 68 15.90 7.15 0.11
CA ILE A 68 17.27 7.01 0.58
C ILE A 68 17.33 7.49 2.04
N THR A 69 17.75 6.58 2.91
CA THR A 69 18.46 6.83 4.18
C THR A 69 18.37 8.26 4.74
N GLY A 70 17.44 8.47 5.68
CA GLY A 70 17.45 9.64 6.56
C GLY A 70 16.34 10.67 6.39
N ALA A 71 15.53 10.65 5.35
CA ALA A 71 14.36 11.52 5.24
C ALA A 71 13.18 10.94 6.04
N SER A 72 13.02 11.39 7.26
CA SER A 72 12.00 10.92 8.20
C SER A 72 10.62 11.57 8.00
N ASN A 73 10.44 12.45 7.01
CA ASN A 73 9.21 13.20 6.85
C ASN A 73 8.57 12.95 5.49
N ILE A 74 7.31 12.52 5.52
CA ILE A 74 6.43 12.47 4.37
C ILE A 74 6.15 13.91 3.95
N ASN A 75 6.44 14.25 2.69
CA ASN A 75 6.01 15.53 2.14
C ASN A 75 4.53 15.42 1.74
N ALA A 76 3.64 15.89 2.59
CA ALA A 76 2.19 15.78 2.41
C ALA A 76 1.70 16.42 1.09
N GLU A 77 2.29 17.52 0.66
CA GLU A 77 1.92 18.19 -0.59
C GLU A 77 2.31 17.38 -1.83
N GLU A 78 3.50 16.78 -1.84
CA GLU A 78 3.91 15.86 -2.93
C GLU A 78 3.01 14.61 -2.97
N VAL A 79 2.69 14.05 -1.81
CA VAL A 79 1.77 12.91 -1.70
C VAL A 79 0.40 13.28 -2.23
N LYS A 80 -0.16 14.42 -1.81
CA LYS A 80 -1.46 14.91 -2.25
C LYS A 80 -1.52 15.12 -3.78
N ALA A 81 -0.49 15.73 -4.33
CA ALA A 81 -0.39 15.93 -5.78
C ALA A 81 -0.37 14.60 -6.53
N LYS A 82 0.43 13.62 -6.05
CA LYS A 82 0.51 12.30 -6.70
C LYS A 82 -0.76 11.49 -6.55
N VAL A 83 -1.40 11.48 -5.39
CA VAL A 83 -2.68 10.82 -5.18
C VAL A 83 -3.77 11.43 -6.07
N SER A 84 -3.81 12.76 -6.20
CA SER A 84 -4.73 13.44 -7.12
C SER A 84 -4.50 13.02 -8.58
N GLU A 85 -3.24 12.90 -8.99
CA GLU A 85 -2.91 12.36 -10.31
C GLU A 85 -3.42 10.92 -10.48
N LEU A 86 -3.17 10.04 -9.49
CA LEU A 86 -3.60 8.65 -9.55
C LEU A 86 -5.12 8.51 -9.62
N ARG A 87 -5.86 9.32 -8.88
CA ARG A 87 -7.34 9.35 -8.94
C ARG A 87 -7.87 9.73 -10.34
N SER A 88 -7.07 10.38 -11.19
CA SER A 88 -7.45 10.61 -12.59
C SER A 88 -7.28 9.38 -13.49
N HIS A 89 -6.64 8.32 -12.98
CA HIS A 89 -6.34 7.09 -13.71
C HIS A 89 -7.11 5.86 -13.22
N THR A 90 -7.73 5.94 -12.02
CA THR A 90 -8.44 4.81 -11.42
C THR A 90 -9.47 5.26 -10.40
N ASP A 91 -10.56 4.50 -10.29
CA ASP A 91 -11.55 4.61 -9.22
C ASP A 91 -11.25 3.67 -8.04
N LEU A 92 -10.18 2.85 -8.11
CA LEU A 92 -9.78 1.97 -7.04
C LEU A 92 -9.31 2.77 -5.81
N PRO A 93 -9.51 2.25 -4.60
CA PRO A 93 -8.93 2.83 -3.40
C PRO A 93 -7.40 2.97 -3.52
N ILE A 94 -6.86 4.03 -2.93
CA ILE A 94 -5.41 4.29 -2.91
C ILE A 94 -4.92 4.18 -1.47
N ALA A 95 -4.11 3.18 -1.20
CA ALA A 95 -3.44 3.01 0.10
C ALA A 95 -2.01 3.56 0.04
N ILE A 96 -1.64 4.34 1.05
CA ILE A 96 -0.30 4.91 1.18
C ILE A 96 0.52 4.06 2.15
N GLY A 97 1.72 3.71 1.73
CA GLY A 97 2.66 3.01 2.58
C GLY A 97 4.05 3.61 2.53
N PHE A 98 4.91 3.09 3.38
CA PHE A 98 6.29 3.53 3.57
C PHE A 98 6.43 4.84 4.36
N GLY A 99 7.12 4.77 5.50
CA GLY A 99 7.35 5.92 6.38
C GLY A 99 6.25 6.20 7.40
N ILE A 100 5.11 5.50 7.34
CA ILE A 100 4.04 5.62 8.34
C ILE A 100 4.37 4.71 9.52
N LYS A 101 4.51 5.30 10.70
CA LYS A 101 4.94 4.59 11.91
C LYS A 101 4.23 5.01 13.21
N ASP A 102 3.56 6.14 13.17
CA ASP A 102 2.90 6.75 14.33
C ASP A 102 1.68 7.58 13.91
N SER A 103 0.91 8.03 14.88
CA SER A 103 -0.27 8.86 14.71
C SER A 103 0.00 10.12 13.89
N SER A 104 1.17 10.74 14.06
CA SER A 104 1.53 11.98 13.34
C SER A 104 1.71 11.72 11.85
N SER A 105 2.46 10.68 11.49
CA SER A 105 2.67 10.30 10.08
C SER A 105 1.39 9.79 9.42
N ALA A 106 0.54 9.05 10.14
CA ALA A 106 -0.77 8.63 9.67
C ALA A 106 -1.71 9.82 9.44
N SER A 107 -1.76 10.77 10.39
CA SER A 107 -2.58 11.98 10.29
C SER A 107 -2.20 12.86 9.09
N SER A 108 -0.94 12.88 8.70
CA SER A 108 -0.46 13.69 7.57
C SER A 108 -1.02 13.25 6.20
N VAL A 109 -1.56 12.04 6.11
CA VAL A 109 -2.07 11.45 4.85
C VAL A 109 -3.54 11.05 4.91
N LYS A 110 -4.20 11.15 6.07
CA LYS A 110 -5.58 10.67 6.26
C LYS A 110 -6.62 11.31 5.33
N ASP A 111 -6.42 12.59 4.97
CA ASP A 111 -7.37 13.34 4.14
C ASP A 111 -7.13 13.14 2.64
N VAL A 112 -6.08 12.42 2.26
CA VAL A 112 -5.70 12.24 0.85
C VAL A 112 -5.75 10.79 0.38
N ALA A 113 -5.62 9.81 1.28
CA ALA A 113 -5.62 8.39 0.98
C ALA A 113 -6.86 7.70 1.52
N ASP A 114 -7.22 6.58 0.93
CA ASP A 114 -8.32 5.73 1.39
C ASP A 114 -7.87 4.74 2.48
N GLY A 115 -6.55 4.57 2.65
CA GLY A 115 -5.96 3.72 3.66
C GLY A 115 -4.46 3.91 3.80
N VAL A 116 -3.90 3.31 4.83
CA VAL A 116 -2.46 3.27 5.08
C VAL A 116 -1.95 1.84 5.22
N VAL A 117 -0.73 1.61 4.76
CA VAL A 117 -0.02 0.34 4.93
C VAL A 117 1.16 0.55 5.86
N VAL A 118 1.15 -0.15 6.97
CA VAL A 118 2.18 -0.06 8.02
C VAL A 118 2.82 -1.42 8.21
N GLY A 119 4.13 -1.51 8.06
CA GLY A 119 4.87 -2.77 8.15
C GLY A 119 5.97 -2.76 9.21
N SER A 120 7.03 -2.00 8.99
CA SER A 120 8.26 -2.05 9.81
C SER A 120 8.01 -1.88 11.30
N VAL A 121 7.15 -0.97 11.71
CA VAL A 121 6.84 -0.74 13.14
C VAL A 121 6.25 -1.99 13.80
N PHE A 122 5.43 -2.76 13.10
CA PHE A 122 4.89 -4.01 13.64
C PHE A 122 5.97 -5.10 13.72
N VAL A 123 6.84 -5.16 12.71
CA VAL A 123 8.00 -6.08 12.73
C VAL A 123 8.92 -5.76 13.91
N ASP A 124 9.20 -4.49 14.15
CA ASP A 124 10.02 -4.04 15.28
C ASP A 124 9.38 -4.41 16.62
N LEU A 125 8.07 -4.15 16.81
CA LEU A 125 7.33 -4.52 18.02
C LEU A 125 7.35 -6.03 18.27
N ILE A 126 7.24 -6.84 17.23
CA ILE A 126 7.33 -8.30 17.31
C ILE A 126 8.77 -8.71 17.73
N GLY A 127 9.79 -8.06 17.14
CA GLY A 127 11.19 -8.32 17.43
C GLY A 127 11.62 -7.97 18.86
N GLU A 128 10.98 -6.98 19.48
CA GLU A 128 11.21 -6.64 20.90
C GLU A 128 10.74 -7.73 21.87
N GLY A 129 9.84 -8.60 21.47
CA GLY A 129 9.28 -9.65 22.30
C GLY A 129 8.37 -9.13 23.43
N GLY A 130 8.20 -9.95 24.48
CA GLY A 130 7.28 -9.65 25.59
C GLY A 130 5.82 -9.91 25.21
N ASN A 131 4.87 -9.09 25.65
CA ASN A 131 3.46 -9.23 25.29
C ASN A 131 3.20 -8.65 23.88
N ILE A 132 3.55 -9.43 22.85
CA ILE A 132 3.48 -9.02 21.44
C ILE A 132 2.04 -8.66 21.05
N ILE A 133 1.05 -9.44 21.50
CA ILE A 133 -0.36 -9.24 21.14
C ILE A 133 -0.84 -7.87 21.63
N GLU A 134 -0.60 -7.53 22.88
CA GLU A 134 -0.99 -6.24 23.46
C GLU A 134 -0.29 -5.06 22.77
N LYS A 135 1.00 -5.20 22.44
CA LYS A 135 1.77 -4.17 21.72
C LYS A 135 1.20 -3.91 20.32
N VAL A 136 0.91 -4.97 19.56
CA VAL A 136 0.36 -4.89 18.22
C VAL A 136 -1.07 -4.33 18.26
N GLU A 137 -1.90 -4.78 19.19
CA GLU A 137 -3.26 -4.26 19.38
C GLU A 137 -3.25 -2.76 19.72
N SER A 138 -2.42 -2.35 20.68
CA SER A 138 -2.29 -0.94 21.08
C SER A 138 -1.84 -0.05 19.93
N LYS A 139 -0.85 -0.50 19.15
CA LYS A 139 -0.37 0.26 17.97
C LYS A 139 -1.42 0.31 16.86
N THR A 140 -2.12 -0.78 16.62
CA THR A 140 -3.22 -0.81 15.64
C THR A 140 -4.32 0.16 16.02
N LYS A 141 -4.70 0.19 17.29
CA LYS A 141 -5.72 1.10 17.81
C LYS A 141 -5.27 2.56 17.67
N GLU A 142 -4.04 2.89 18.08
CA GLU A 142 -3.45 4.23 17.91
C GLU A 142 -3.57 4.74 16.46
N LEU A 143 -3.20 3.91 15.50
CA LEU A 143 -3.23 4.27 14.08
C LEU A 143 -4.67 4.37 13.54
N SER A 144 -5.55 3.46 13.94
CA SER A 144 -6.95 3.42 13.51
C SER A 144 -7.73 4.63 14.01
N GLU A 145 -7.53 5.05 15.25
CA GLU A 145 -8.20 6.22 15.85
C GLU A 145 -7.90 7.53 15.11
N VAL A 146 -6.71 7.63 14.52
CA VAL A 146 -6.30 8.82 13.75
C VAL A 146 -6.90 8.82 12.34
N LEU A 147 -7.13 7.64 11.78
CA LEU A 147 -7.64 7.48 10.41
C LEU A 147 -9.17 7.48 10.33
N SER A 148 -9.83 7.35 11.48
CA SER A 148 -11.28 7.48 11.63
C SER A 148 -11.69 8.96 11.72
#